data_3a98bac860cd587a0471d02775153081
#
_entry.id   3a98bac860cd587a0471d02775153081
#
_cell.length_a   1.000
_cell.length_b   1.000
_cell.length_c   1.000
_cell.angle_alpha   90.00
_cell.angle_beta   90.00
_cell.angle_gamma   90.00
#
_symmetry.space_group_name_H-M   'P 1'
#
loop_
_entity.id
_entity.type
_entity.pdbx_description
1 polymer ?
#
loop_
_entity_poly.entity_id
_entity_poly.type
_entity_poly.pdbx_seq_one_letter_code
_entity_poly.pdbx_strand_id
1 'polypeptide(L)'
;MRVLMFGWEFPPYISGGLGSACEGMVRALTGRGTQVIFVVPKLLSGEGADEPGGLSMRSASGIVVPGGGGGSEKEIFTDTRTFFKKNLKLEYLDSSLTPYITPQTYAKTREELERGQKTTTGEKTVTWPGAPDVTLTLHGGYGKDLLSEVYRYSLAAQVLARRENFDVIHCHDWMTYPAGIMAKRVSGKPLVVHVHATEADRSGEHMNPVVSHIEWEGMTAADRVVCVSHFTKNLVMRVYKIPESKISVVHNALSRREAGHIYHNADRGSKARQVLFMGRVTFQKGPDYFVEAARLVLNVMPDVRFVVAGSGDMLRSIVA
;
A
#
# COMPACT_ATOMS: atom_id res chain seq x y z
N MET A 1 10.63 17.51 15.43
CA MET A 1 10.09 16.14 15.32
C MET A 1 10.59 15.53 14.03
N ARG A 2 11.02 14.28 14.08
CA ARG A 2 11.53 13.53 12.93
C ARG A 2 10.72 12.27 12.75
N VAL A 3 10.17 12.04 11.55
CA VAL A 3 9.26 10.93 11.24
C VAL A 3 9.98 9.91 10.35
N LEU A 4 9.99 8.64 10.76
CA LEU A 4 10.35 7.53 9.87
C LEU A 4 9.07 7.06 9.17
N MET A 5 8.95 7.36 7.89
CA MET A 5 7.73 7.14 7.12
C MET A 5 7.94 6.03 6.10
N PHE A 6 7.10 5.02 6.12
CA PHE A 6 7.11 3.90 5.18
C PHE A 6 5.99 4.04 4.17
N GLY A 7 6.34 4.13 2.89
CA GLY A 7 5.41 4.11 1.76
C GLY A 7 5.80 3.05 0.74
N TRP A 8 4.86 2.70 -0.13
CA TRP A 8 5.13 1.76 -1.23
C TRP A 8 5.53 2.48 -2.51
N GLU A 9 4.99 3.68 -2.67
CA GLU A 9 5.19 4.55 -3.83
C GLU A 9 5.53 5.97 -3.38
N PHE A 10 6.35 6.66 -4.16
CA PHE A 10 6.61 8.10 -4.03
C PHE A 10 6.96 8.69 -5.41
N PRO A 11 6.56 9.93 -5.74
CA PRO A 11 6.92 10.55 -7.02
C PRO A 11 8.45 10.60 -7.24
N PRO A 12 8.91 10.50 -8.51
CA PRO A 12 8.11 10.47 -9.75
C PRO A 12 7.54 9.10 -10.12
N TYR A 13 7.77 8.09 -9.32
CA TYR A 13 7.41 6.70 -9.60
C TYR A 13 6.17 6.31 -8.80
N ILE A 14 5.02 6.61 -9.38
CA ILE A 14 3.70 6.31 -8.80
C ILE A 14 2.85 5.55 -9.81
N SER A 15 2.06 4.58 -9.33
CA SER A 15 1.07 3.84 -10.09
C SER A 15 -0.36 4.17 -9.66
N GLY A 16 -0.53 4.97 -8.60
CA GLY A 16 -1.84 5.31 -8.06
C GLY A 16 -1.87 6.58 -7.20
N GLY A 17 -3.03 6.83 -6.61
CA GLY A 17 -3.26 8.02 -5.78
C GLY A 17 -2.52 8.00 -4.44
N LEU A 18 -2.03 6.85 -3.99
CA LEU A 18 -1.31 6.71 -2.72
C LEU A 18 -0.02 7.52 -2.72
N GLY A 19 0.79 7.41 -3.79
CA GLY A 19 2.04 8.16 -3.91
C GLY A 19 1.81 9.67 -3.89
N SER A 20 0.79 10.17 -4.60
CA SER A 20 0.43 11.59 -4.58
C SER A 20 -0.05 12.06 -3.20
N ALA A 21 -0.82 11.25 -2.50
CA ALA A 21 -1.27 11.56 -1.13
C ALA A 21 -0.09 11.62 -0.16
N CYS A 22 0.86 10.69 -0.25
CA CYS A 22 2.08 10.68 0.53
C CYS A 22 2.95 11.91 0.26
N GLU A 23 3.14 12.27 -1.02
CA GLU A 23 3.90 13.48 -1.39
C GLU A 23 3.27 14.74 -0.81
N GLY A 24 1.96 14.93 -0.98
CA GLY A 24 1.25 16.08 -0.42
C GLY A 24 1.39 16.19 1.09
N MET A 25 1.30 15.07 1.79
CA MET A 25 1.50 14.99 3.24
C MET A 25 2.94 15.34 3.64
N VAL A 26 3.94 14.74 2.97
CA VAL A 26 5.35 15.01 3.23
C VAL A 26 5.66 16.49 3.04
N ARG A 27 5.22 17.09 1.93
CA ARG A 27 5.39 18.54 1.68
C ARG A 27 4.74 19.39 2.77
N ALA A 28 3.55 19.02 3.24
CA ALA A 28 2.85 19.77 4.30
C ALA A 28 3.57 19.64 5.65
N LEU A 29 4.10 18.49 5.98
CA LEU A 29 4.85 18.23 7.21
C LEU A 29 6.19 18.96 7.20
N THR A 30 6.96 18.84 6.13
CA THR A 30 8.26 19.49 5.99
C THR A 30 8.15 21.00 5.95
N GLY A 31 7.13 21.53 5.28
CA GLY A 31 6.80 22.96 5.28
C GLY A 31 6.44 23.52 6.67
N ARG A 32 6.17 22.65 7.65
CA ARG A 32 5.95 23.00 9.07
C ARG A 32 7.15 22.67 9.97
N GLY A 33 8.31 22.39 9.40
CA GLY A 33 9.53 22.12 10.13
C GLY A 33 9.66 20.67 10.67
N THR A 34 8.79 19.75 10.25
CA THR A 34 8.94 18.33 10.55
C THR A 34 9.94 17.72 9.57
N GLN A 35 10.93 17.00 10.08
CA GLN A 35 11.82 16.21 9.24
C GLN A 35 11.18 14.87 8.91
N VAL A 36 11.26 14.42 7.66
CA VAL A 36 10.71 13.15 7.20
C VAL A 36 11.79 12.30 6.55
N ILE A 37 12.00 11.10 7.08
CA ILE A 37 12.78 10.06 6.42
C ILE A 37 11.76 9.16 5.72
N PHE A 38 11.63 9.30 4.40
CA PHE A 38 10.69 8.50 3.62
C PHE A 38 11.38 7.28 3.03
N VAL A 39 10.88 6.11 3.36
CA VAL A 39 11.41 4.84 2.90
C VAL A 39 10.47 4.26 1.84
N VAL A 40 11.05 3.83 0.72
CA VAL A 40 10.35 3.08 -0.34
C VAL A 40 11.04 1.73 -0.56
N PRO A 41 10.36 0.73 -1.15
CA PRO A 41 10.98 -0.55 -1.48
C PRO A 41 12.24 -0.37 -2.34
N LYS A 42 12.17 0.48 -3.37
CA LYS A 42 13.29 0.75 -4.29
C LYS A 42 13.28 2.19 -4.77
N LEU A 43 14.44 2.83 -4.74
CA LEU A 43 14.74 4.08 -5.45
C LEU A 43 15.41 3.76 -6.79
N LEU A 44 15.01 4.44 -7.86
CA LEU A 44 15.59 4.25 -9.19
C LEU A 44 16.92 5.01 -9.37
N SER A 45 17.15 6.03 -8.56
CA SER A 45 18.39 6.83 -8.55
C SER A 45 19.54 6.22 -7.73
N GLY A 46 19.39 4.98 -7.22
CA GLY A 46 20.39 4.32 -6.39
C GLY A 46 20.25 4.66 -4.90
N GLU A 47 21.33 5.11 -4.27
CA GLU A 47 21.34 5.45 -2.84
C GLU A 47 20.46 6.65 -2.50
N GLY A 48 19.87 6.63 -1.30
CA GLY A 48 18.96 7.67 -0.84
C GLY A 48 19.60 9.06 -0.84
N ALA A 49 18.80 10.07 -1.12
CA ALA A 49 19.18 11.47 -1.13
C ALA A 49 18.55 12.23 0.04
N ASP A 50 19.30 13.15 0.61
CA ASP A 50 18.77 14.16 1.53
C ASP A 50 18.41 15.39 0.70
N GLU A 51 17.11 15.71 0.66
CA GLU A 51 16.62 16.85 -0.10
C GLU A 51 16.57 18.11 0.77
N PRO A 52 16.80 19.30 0.19
CA PRO A 52 16.57 20.55 0.89
C PRO A 52 15.13 20.64 1.40
N GLY A 53 14.95 21.10 2.65
CA GLY A 53 13.62 21.28 3.23
C GLY A 53 13.15 20.17 4.19
N GLY A 54 14.03 19.22 4.53
CA GLY A 54 13.76 18.26 5.61
C GLY A 54 13.17 16.92 5.18
N LEU A 55 13.20 16.61 3.87
CA LEU A 55 12.90 15.27 3.34
C LEU A 55 14.20 14.50 3.10
N SER A 56 14.28 13.28 3.61
CA SER A 56 15.36 12.34 3.33
C SER A 56 14.74 11.07 2.74
N MET A 57 15.16 10.70 1.54
CA MET A 57 14.69 9.48 0.87
C MET A 57 15.62 8.31 1.17
N ARG A 58 15.07 7.12 1.39
CA ARG A 58 15.83 5.87 1.60
C ARG A 58 15.23 4.74 0.77
N SER A 59 16.12 3.89 0.24
CA SER A 59 15.76 2.64 -0.43
C SER A 59 15.87 1.47 0.54
N ALA A 60 14.88 0.60 0.55
CA ALA A 60 14.97 -0.69 1.25
C ALA A 60 15.76 -1.73 0.43
N SER A 61 15.78 -1.59 -0.89
CA SER A 61 16.63 -2.41 -1.77
C SER A 61 18.10 -2.02 -1.58
N GLY A 62 18.99 -3.00 -1.50
CA GLY A 62 20.40 -2.83 -1.21
C GLY A 62 20.76 -2.85 0.28
N ILE A 63 19.78 -2.87 1.19
CA ILE A 63 20.03 -3.02 2.63
C ILE A 63 20.63 -4.41 2.89
N VAL A 64 21.75 -4.42 3.62
CA VAL A 64 22.38 -5.64 4.10
C VAL A 64 21.80 -5.99 5.46
N VAL A 65 21.21 -7.18 5.54
CA VAL A 65 20.73 -7.78 6.79
C VAL A 65 21.86 -8.67 7.32
N PRO A 66 22.43 -8.37 8.50
CA PRO A 66 23.51 -9.15 9.05
C PRO A 66 23.11 -10.61 9.26
N GLY A 67 23.97 -11.54 8.84
CA GLY A 67 23.87 -12.96 9.17
C GLY A 67 24.20 -13.15 10.65
N GLY A 68 23.29 -13.81 11.40
CA GLY A 68 23.30 -13.83 12.87
C GLY A 68 24.59 -14.36 13.52
N GLY A 69 25.47 -13.44 13.89
CA GLY A 69 26.67 -13.69 14.69
C GLY A 69 26.61 -13.19 16.15
N GLY A 70 25.57 -12.46 16.57
CA GLY A 70 25.44 -11.86 17.90
C GLY A 70 24.10 -12.19 18.58
N GLY A 71 24.11 -12.49 19.86
CA GLY A 71 22.98 -13.04 20.62
C GLY A 71 21.66 -12.26 20.54
N SER A 72 21.68 -10.91 20.52
CA SER A 72 20.48 -10.08 20.47
C SER A 72 19.83 -10.04 19.07
N GLU A 73 20.63 -10.13 18.00
CA GLU A 73 20.12 -10.13 16.62
C GLU A 73 19.48 -11.46 16.24
N LYS A 74 20.02 -12.57 16.77
CA LYS A 74 19.46 -13.91 16.60
C LYS A 74 18.02 -14.02 17.09
N GLU A 75 17.71 -13.41 18.23
CA GLU A 75 16.35 -13.42 18.81
C GLU A 75 15.37 -12.64 17.94
N ILE A 76 15.78 -11.49 17.41
CA ILE A 76 14.91 -10.64 16.58
C ILE A 76 14.60 -11.32 15.24
N PHE A 77 15.59 -11.93 14.58
CA PHE A 77 15.38 -12.65 13.33
C PHE A 77 14.56 -13.94 13.52
N THR A 78 14.78 -14.64 14.61
CA THR A 78 13.98 -15.82 14.98
C THR A 78 12.55 -15.43 15.26
N ASP A 79 12.34 -14.31 15.95
CA ASP A 79 10.99 -13.79 16.26
C ASP A 79 10.27 -13.31 14.99
N THR A 80 10.95 -12.61 14.09
CA THR A 80 10.40 -12.20 12.78
C THR A 80 9.98 -13.41 11.95
N ARG A 81 10.82 -14.44 11.88
CA ARG A 81 10.51 -15.68 11.18
C ARG A 81 9.33 -16.41 11.82
N THR A 82 9.28 -16.43 13.16
CA THR A 82 8.19 -17.04 13.92
C THR A 82 6.89 -16.24 13.73
N PHE A 83 6.96 -14.91 13.71
CA PHE A 83 5.85 -14.04 13.41
C PHE A 83 5.23 -14.36 12.04
N PHE A 84 6.04 -14.38 10.98
CA PHE A 84 5.56 -14.70 9.64
C PHE A 84 5.15 -16.18 9.50
N LYS A 85 5.82 -17.13 10.13
CA LYS A 85 5.41 -18.55 10.14
C LYS A 85 4.13 -18.81 10.91
N LYS A 86 3.91 -18.09 12.02
CA LYS A 86 2.74 -18.30 12.88
C LYS A 86 1.49 -17.61 12.30
N ASN A 87 1.67 -16.47 11.66
CA ASN A 87 0.60 -15.61 11.19
C ASN A 87 0.39 -15.67 9.68
N LEU A 88 1.45 -15.97 8.93
CA LEU A 88 1.41 -16.34 7.53
C LEU A 88 1.77 -17.82 7.47
N LYS A 89 0.81 -18.70 7.31
CA LYS A 89 1.05 -19.97 6.64
C LYS A 89 1.44 -19.61 5.20
N LEU A 90 2.74 -19.32 5.02
CA LEU A 90 3.37 -19.29 3.71
C LEU A 90 3.50 -20.74 3.21
N GLU A 91 2.40 -21.43 3.09
CA GLU A 91 2.25 -22.40 2.03
C GLU A 91 2.25 -21.52 0.79
N TYR A 92 3.19 -21.77 -0.09
CA TYR A 92 3.33 -21.10 -1.37
C TYR A 92 1.98 -21.07 -2.08
N LEU A 93 1.22 -20.05 -1.78
CA LEU A 93 0.17 -19.59 -2.62
C LEU A 93 0.90 -18.96 -3.80
N ASP A 94 0.94 -19.68 -4.90
CA ASP A 94 1.17 -19.09 -6.23
C ASP A 94 0.00 -18.14 -6.46
N SER A 95 0.06 -17.06 -5.69
CA SER A 95 -1.07 -16.17 -5.58
C SER A 95 -0.93 -15.16 -6.68
N SER A 96 -1.83 -15.21 -7.61
CA SER A 96 -2.31 -14.08 -8.36
C SER A 96 -2.88 -12.98 -7.45
N LEU A 97 -2.27 -12.78 -6.27
CA LEU A 97 -2.56 -11.74 -5.29
C LEU A 97 -2.00 -10.42 -5.80
N THR A 98 -2.56 -9.97 -6.90
CA THR A 98 -2.54 -8.55 -7.19
C THR A 98 -3.59 -7.92 -6.29
N PRO A 99 -3.30 -6.83 -5.54
CA PRO A 99 -4.27 -6.19 -4.65
C PRO A 99 -5.46 -5.57 -5.39
N TYR A 100 -5.69 -5.93 -6.64
CA TYR A 100 -6.64 -5.34 -7.57
C TYR A 100 -7.39 -6.38 -8.42
N ILE A 101 -7.49 -7.63 -7.95
CA ILE A 101 -8.36 -8.63 -8.60
C ILE A 101 -9.80 -8.45 -8.15
N THR A 102 -10.75 -8.76 -9.02
CA THR A 102 -12.17 -8.74 -8.67
C THR A 102 -12.51 -9.83 -7.65
N PRO A 103 -13.58 -9.65 -6.85
CA PRO A 103 -14.08 -10.71 -5.97
C PRO A 103 -14.32 -12.03 -6.69
N GLN A 104 -14.83 -11.98 -7.92
CA GLN A 104 -15.09 -13.18 -8.74
C GLN A 104 -13.80 -13.88 -9.18
N THR A 105 -12.80 -13.12 -9.58
CA THR A 105 -11.48 -13.65 -9.94
C THR A 105 -10.80 -14.25 -8.72
N TYR A 106 -10.90 -13.59 -7.56
CA TYR A 106 -10.38 -14.11 -6.31
C TYR A 106 -11.09 -15.40 -5.88
N ALA A 107 -12.42 -15.45 -5.96
CA ALA A 107 -13.20 -16.66 -5.64
C ALA A 107 -12.81 -17.84 -6.53
N LYS A 108 -12.65 -17.61 -7.84
CA LYS A 108 -12.14 -18.64 -8.78
C LYS A 108 -10.75 -19.13 -8.41
N THR A 109 -9.83 -18.21 -8.17
CA THR A 109 -8.44 -18.55 -7.80
C THR A 109 -8.41 -19.33 -6.48
N ARG A 110 -9.22 -18.94 -5.50
CA ARG A 110 -9.38 -19.65 -4.24
C ARG A 110 -9.90 -21.06 -4.44
N GLU A 111 -10.95 -21.26 -5.25
CA GLU A 111 -11.48 -22.59 -5.57
C GLU A 111 -10.44 -23.48 -6.28
N GLU A 112 -9.62 -22.91 -7.16
CA GLU A 112 -8.55 -23.61 -7.87
C GLU A 112 -7.45 -24.06 -6.90
N LEU A 113 -7.10 -23.20 -5.93
CA LEU A 113 -6.14 -23.50 -4.87
C LEU A 113 -6.66 -24.56 -3.89
N GLU A 114 -7.93 -24.48 -3.50
CA GLU A 114 -8.57 -25.48 -2.63
C GLU A 114 -8.69 -26.85 -3.31
N ARG A 115 -8.75 -26.89 -4.65
CA ARG A 115 -8.74 -28.15 -5.45
C ARG A 115 -7.36 -28.78 -5.63
N GLY A 116 -6.29 -28.18 -5.07
CA GLY A 116 -4.99 -28.87 -4.92
C GLY A 116 -4.14 -28.93 -6.19
N GLN A 117 -4.22 -27.98 -7.10
CA GLN A 117 -3.23 -27.85 -8.17
C GLN A 117 -1.91 -27.28 -7.62
N LYS A 118 -0.94 -28.19 -7.38
CA LYS A 118 0.44 -27.85 -7.05
C LYS A 118 1.12 -27.26 -8.30
N THR A 119 1.36 -25.98 -8.33
CA THR A 119 2.34 -25.37 -9.25
C THR A 119 3.67 -25.24 -8.55
N THR A 120 4.64 -26.02 -9.00
CA THR A 120 6.03 -25.96 -8.56
C THR A 120 6.72 -24.76 -9.18
N THR A 121 6.99 -23.73 -8.38
CA THR A 121 7.94 -22.69 -8.75
C THR A 121 9.09 -22.66 -7.76
N GLY A 122 10.32 -22.58 -8.29
CA GLY A 122 11.56 -22.87 -7.62
C GLY A 122 11.80 -22.13 -6.30
N GLU A 123 12.09 -22.89 -5.29
CA GLU A 123 12.49 -22.47 -3.97
C GLU A 123 13.79 -21.63 -4.01
N LYS A 124 13.71 -20.39 -3.54
CA LYS A 124 14.87 -19.73 -2.94
C LYS A 124 14.66 -19.70 -1.42
N THR A 125 15.09 -20.75 -0.78
CA THR A 125 15.11 -20.87 0.68
C THR A 125 16.08 -19.83 1.26
N VAL A 126 15.58 -18.87 2.02
CA VAL A 126 16.41 -18.02 2.89
C VAL A 126 16.70 -18.83 4.15
N THR A 127 17.88 -19.44 4.23
CA THR A 127 18.34 -20.19 5.40
C THR A 127 19.03 -19.27 6.40
N TRP A 128 18.64 -19.34 7.66
CA TRP A 128 19.22 -18.70 8.84
C TRP A 128 19.46 -19.77 9.91
N PRO A 129 20.35 -19.77 10.80
CA PRO A 129 21.40 -18.94 11.36
C PRO A 129 22.80 -19.47 11.03
N GLY A 130 23.80 -18.57 11.05
CA GLY A 130 25.17 -18.85 10.60
C GLY A 130 25.39 -18.58 9.12
N ALA A 131 24.35 -18.05 8.43
CA ALA A 131 24.41 -17.63 7.05
C ALA A 131 25.18 -16.30 6.90
N PRO A 132 25.84 -16.08 5.75
CA PRO A 132 26.49 -14.81 5.44
C PRO A 132 25.47 -13.67 5.41
N ASP A 133 25.95 -12.44 5.52
CA ASP A 133 25.16 -11.24 5.33
C ASP A 133 24.35 -11.31 4.03
N VAL A 134 23.07 -10.94 4.09
CA VAL A 134 22.17 -11.01 2.93
C VAL A 134 21.79 -9.62 2.47
N THR A 135 22.15 -9.28 1.25
CA THR A 135 21.69 -8.06 0.59
C THR A 135 20.26 -8.27 0.09
N LEU A 136 19.33 -7.43 0.56
CA LEU A 136 17.94 -7.49 0.15
C LEU A 136 17.77 -6.88 -1.24
N THR A 137 17.08 -7.59 -2.12
CA THR A 137 16.65 -7.08 -3.42
C THR A 137 15.14 -6.90 -3.42
N LEU A 138 14.69 -5.67 -3.64
CA LEU A 138 13.29 -5.31 -3.78
C LEU A 138 13.07 -4.62 -5.13
N HIS A 139 11.90 -4.83 -5.72
CA HIS A 139 11.52 -4.26 -7.01
C HIS A 139 10.50 -3.13 -6.86
N GLY A 140 9.70 -3.15 -5.77
CA GLY A 140 8.68 -2.14 -5.48
C GLY A 140 7.43 -2.24 -6.36
N GLY A 141 7.27 -3.33 -7.10
CA GLY A 141 6.12 -3.56 -7.97
C GLY A 141 4.94 -4.25 -7.26
N TYR A 142 3.85 -4.43 -8.00
CA TYR A 142 2.63 -5.12 -7.57
C TYR A 142 2.54 -6.52 -8.24
N GLY A 143 3.68 -7.19 -8.38
CA GLY A 143 3.80 -8.48 -9.06
C GLY A 143 3.35 -9.68 -8.21
N LYS A 144 3.55 -10.87 -8.76
CA LYS A 144 3.18 -12.15 -8.12
C LYS A 144 3.93 -12.42 -6.81
N ASP A 145 5.06 -11.77 -6.59
CA ASP A 145 5.91 -11.90 -5.41
C ASP A 145 5.67 -10.79 -4.35
N LEU A 146 4.57 -10.04 -4.46
CA LEU A 146 4.26 -8.90 -3.61
C LEU A 146 4.36 -9.21 -2.10
N LEU A 147 3.85 -10.35 -1.65
CA LEU A 147 3.96 -10.73 -0.24
C LEU A 147 5.41 -10.98 0.19
N SER A 148 6.23 -11.56 -0.68
CA SER A 148 7.67 -11.71 -0.44
C SER A 148 8.39 -10.36 -0.39
N GLU A 149 7.97 -9.41 -1.23
CA GLU A 149 8.46 -8.03 -1.20
C GLU A 149 8.10 -7.33 0.13
N VAL A 150 6.84 -7.45 0.57
CA VAL A 150 6.37 -6.92 1.87
C VAL A 150 7.19 -7.50 3.02
N TYR A 151 7.51 -8.80 2.98
CA TYR A 151 8.37 -9.44 3.97
C TYR A 151 9.79 -8.87 3.94
N ARG A 152 10.45 -8.81 2.76
CA ARG A 152 11.79 -8.23 2.63
C ARG A 152 11.83 -6.78 3.09
N TYR A 153 10.77 -6.02 2.78
CA TYR A 153 10.63 -4.64 3.22
C TYR A 153 10.61 -4.52 4.75
N SER A 154 9.94 -5.44 5.43
CA SER A 154 9.94 -5.47 6.90
C SER A 154 11.30 -5.78 7.51
N LEU A 155 12.12 -6.61 6.87
CA LEU A 155 13.50 -6.88 7.29
C LEU A 155 14.39 -5.63 7.11
N ALA A 156 14.26 -4.94 5.97
CA ALA A 156 14.97 -3.68 5.74
C ALA A 156 14.60 -2.63 6.77
N ALA A 157 13.31 -2.55 7.15
CA ALA A 157 12.82 -1.60 8.14
C ALA A 157 13.47 -1.78 9.52
N GLN A 158 13.78 -2.99 9.94
CA GLN A 158 14.52 -3.25 11.19
C GLN A 158 15.91 -2.62 11.17
N VAL A 159 16.63 -2.79 10.05
CA VAL A 159 17.99 -2.25 9.89
C VAL A 159 17.95 -0.73 9.86
N LEU A 160 17.03 -0.15 9.08
CA LEU A 160 16.85 1.30 8.98
C LEU A 160 16.46 1.91 10.32
N ALA A 161 15.53 1.31 11.06
CA ALA A 161 15.09 1.80 12.36
C ALA A 161 16.17 1.77 13.43
N ARG A 162 17.23 0.98 13.28
CA ARG A 162 18.42 1.01 14.15
C ARG A 162 19.45 2.05 13.75
N ARG A 163 19.52 2.38 12.46
CA ARG A 163 20.51 3.33 11.91
C ARG A 163 20.04 4.78 11.95
N GLU A 164 18.73 4.98 11.76
CA GLU A 164 18.15 6.33 11.68
C GLU A 164 17.68 6.81 13.05
N ASN A 165 17.82 8.12 13.28
CA ASN A 165 17.27 8.76 14.47
C ASN A 165 15.92 9.41 14.14
N PHE A 166 14.87 9.01 14.85
CA PHE A 166 13.50 9.49 14.63
C PHE A 166 12.67 9.43 15.92
N ASP A 167 11.53 10.13 15.92
CA ASP A 167 10.63 10.23 17.07
C ASP A 167 9.40 9.35 16.93
N VAL A 168 8.91 9.15 15.69
CA VAL A 168 7.66 8.45 15.40
C VAL A 168 7.77 7.68 14.07
N ILE A 169 7.08 6.55 13.99
CA ILE A 169 6.96 5.72 12.79
C ILE A 169 5.59 6.00 12.17
N HIS A 170 5.54 6.17 10.84
CA HIS A 170 4.30 6.36 10.10
C HIS A 170 4.26 5.46 8.87
N CYS A 171 3.22 4.61 8.76
CA CYS A 171 3.07 3.62 7.71
C CYS A 171 1.81 3.87 6.88
N HIS A 172 1.90 3.68 5.56
CA HIS A 172 0.82 3.92 4.61
C HIS A 172 0.36 2.62 3.96
N ASP A 173 -0.86 2.19 4.29
CA ASP A 173 -1.51 0.97 3.84
C ASP A 173 -0.78 -0.34 4.19
N TRP A 174 -1.46 -1.46 3.97
CA TRP A 174 -1.11 -2.78 4.46
C TRP A 174 0.30 -3.27 4.07
N MET A 175 0.79 -2.89 2.89
CA MET A 175 2.11 -3.29 2.42
C MET A 175 3.26 -2.77 3.28
N THR A 176 3.02 -1.71 4.05
CA THR A 176 4.02 -1.08 4.91
C THR A 176 3.83 -1.40 6.41
N TYR A 177 2.69 -1.96 6.79
CA TYR A 177 2.41 -2.24 8.21
C TYR A 177 3.40 -3.22 8.85
N PRO A 178 3.80 -4.34 8.18
CA PRO A 178 4.84 -5.22 8.73
C PRO A 178 6.17 -4.49 8.96
N ALA A 179 6.56 -3.56 8.06
CA ALA A 179 7.74 -2.73 8.23
C ALA A 179 7.63 -1.84 9.48
N GLY A 180 6.47 -1.20 9.68
CA GLY A 180 6.20 -0.39 10.86
C GLY A 180 6.24 -1.17 12.17
N ILE A 181 5.66 -2.37 12.19
CA ILE A 181 5.68 -3.25 13.37
C ILE A 181 7.13 -3.63 13.72
N MET A 182 7.93 -3.99 12.72
CA MET A 182 9.33 -4.33 12.95
C MET A 182 10.16 -3.13 13.40
N ALA A 183 9.96 -1.96 12.80
CA ALA A 183 10.61 -0.73 13.23
C ALA A 183 10.24 -0.37 14.68
N LYS A 184 8.95 -0.50 15.08
CA LYS A 184 8.48 -0.28 16.45
C LYS A 184 9.16 -1.22 17.43
N ARG A 185 9.26 -2.52 17.09
CA ARG A 185 9.89 -3.52 17.96
C ARG A 185 11.34 -3.19 18.29
N VAL A 186 12.12 -2.75 17.30
CA VAL A 186 13.57 -2.53 17.50
C VAL A 186 13.89 -1.14 18.06
N SER A 187 13.02 -0.15 17.87
CA SER A 187 13.25 1.24 18.30
C SER A 187 12.48 1.62 19.57
N GLY A 188 11.39 0.92 19.90
CA GLY A 188 10.46 1.29 20.95
C GLY A 188 9.64 2.57 20.65
N LYS A 189 9.76 3.14 19.44
CA LYS A 189 9.07 4.38 19.05
C LYS A 189 7.61 4.12 18.70
N PRO A 190 6.72 5.12 18.92
CA PRO A 190 5.31 4.98 18.60
C PRO A 190 5.07 4.79 17.10
N LEU A 191 4.07 3.97 16.79
CA LEU A 191 3.65 3.62 15.43
C LEU A 191 2.29 4.25 15.12
N VAL A 192 2.24 4.99 14.02
CA VAL A 192 1.01 5.45 13.38
C VAL A 192 0.81 4.68 12.08
N VAL A 193 -0.36 4.11 11.87
CA VAL A 193 -0.74 3.53 10.57
C VAL A 193 -1.82 4.39 9.92
N HIS A 194 -1.67 4.62 8.61
CA HIS A 194 -2.57 5.41 7.81
C HIS A 194 -3.30 4.50 6.83
N VAL A 195 -4.62 4.49 6.93
CA VAL A 195 -5.51 3.67 6.12
C VAL A 195 -6.07 4.51 4.98
N HIS A 196 -5.57 4.30 3.76
CA HIS A 196 -6.10 4.95 2.56
C HIS A 196 -7.23 4.13 1.95
N ALA A 197 -7.12 2.81 1.97
CA ALA A 197 -8.17 1.85 1.62
C ALA A 197 -7.87 0.51 2.29
N THR A 198 -8.92 -0.24 2.60
CA THR A 198 -8.80 -1.60 3.15
C THR A 198 -9.08 -2.66 2.11
N GLU A 199 -8.79 -3.91 2.43
CA GLU A 199 -9.17 -5.04 1.60
C GLU A 199 -10.69 -5.15 1.47
N ALA A 200 -11.44 -4.76 2.49
CA ALA A 200 -12.89 -4.69 2.42
C ALA A 200 -13.40 -3.67 1.39
N ASP A 201 -12.67 -2.54 1.18
CA ASP A 201 -12.98 -1.59 0.11
C ASP A 201 -12.65 -2.16 -1.27
N ARG A 202 -11.62 -3.00 -1.37
CA ARG A 202 -11.13 -3.55 -2.65
C ARG A 202 -11.94 -4.74 -3.13
N SER A 203 -12.35 -5.62 -2.22
CA SER A 203 -12.88 -6.94 -2.51
C SER A 203 -14.29 -7.20 -1.94
N GLY A 204 -14.88 -6.22 -1.25
CA GLY A 204 -16.20 -6.38 -0.63
C GLY A 204 -16.26 -7.57 0.32
N GLU A 205 -17.20 -8.49 0.11
CA GLU A 205 -17.39 -9.69 0.95
C GLU A 205 -16.31 -10.76 0.71
N HIS A 206 -15.57 -10.69 -0.41
CA HIS A 206 -14.56 -11.66 -0.81
C HIS A 206 -13.13 -11.21 -0.48
N MET A 207 -12.95 -10.73 0.75
CA MET A 207 -11.65 -10.27 1.23
C MET A 207 -10.57 -11.36 1.14
N ASN A 208 -9.38 -10.96 0.70
CA ASN A 208 -8.19 -11.78 0.82
C ASN A 208 -7.82 -11.95 2.29
N PRO A 209 -7.84 -13.17 2.85
CA PRO A 209 -7.63 -13.39 4.27
C PRO A 209 -6.22 -12.99 4.73
N VAL A 210 -5.20 -13.12 3.87
CA VAL A 210 -3.83 -12.75 4.20
C VAL A 210 -3.69 -11.23 4.30
N VAL A 211 -4.22 -10.50 3.31
CA VAL A 211 -4.18 -9.03 3.32
C VAL A 211 -4.98 -8.47 4.49
N SER A 212 -6.20 -8.98 4.70
CA SER A 212 -7.04 -8.58 5.83
C SER A 212 -6.38 -8.83 7.19
N HIS A 213 -5.64 -9.94 7.31
CA HIS A 213 -4.90 -10.26 8.54
C HIS A 213 -3.75 -9.26 8.76
N ILE A 214 -2.97 -8.93 7.73
CA ILE A 214 -1.91 -7.92 7.81
C ILE A 214 -2.48 -6.54 8.18
N GLU A 215 -3.62 -6.16 7.60
CA GLU A 215 -4.31 -4.92 7.94
C GLU A 215 -4.73 -4.90 9.42
N TRP A 216 -5.36 -5.98 9.88
CA TRP A 216 -5.77 -6.12 11.27
C TRP A 216 -4.58 -6.06 12.24
N GLU A 217 -3.50 -6.78 11.96
CA GLU A 217 -2.29 -6.74 12.77
C GLU A 217 -1.67 -5.35 12.84
N GLY A 218 -1.51 -4.70 11.68
CA GLY A 218 -0.95 -3.36 11.61
C GLY A 218 -1.73 -2.36 12.44
N MET A 219 -3.06 -2.35 12.27
CA MET A 219 -3.94 -1.46 13.02
C MET A 219 -3.98 -1.81 14.52
N THR A 220 -3.88 -3.10 14.87
CA THR A 220 -3.84 -3.54 16.26
C THR A 220 -2.53 -3.16 16.94
N ALA A 221 -1.39 -3.33 16.30
CA ALA A 221 -0.07 -3.01 16.84
C ALA A 221 0.23 -1.50 16.89
N ALA A 222 -0.44 -0.69 16.07
CA ALA A 222 -0.24 0.76 16.04
C ALA A 222 -0.70 1.43 17.33
N ASP A 223 -0.09 2.54 17.70
CA ASP A 223 -0.53 3.41 18.81
C ASP A 223 -1.68 4.32 18.38
N ARG A 224 -1.71 4.69 17.09
CA ARG A 224 -2.78 5.45 16.44
C ARG A 224 -3.04 4.93 15.03
N VAL A 225 -4.31 4.98 14.65
CA VAL A 225 -4.78 4.67 13.30
C VAL A 225 -5.37 5.94 12.70
N VAL A 226 -4.87 6.35 11.55
CA VAL A 226 -5.40 7.48 10.79
C VAL A 226 -6.21 6.94 9.63
N CYS A 227 -7.46 7.36 9.51
CA CYS A 227 -8.34 7.02 8.39
C CYS A 227 -8.59 8.26 7.52
N VAL A 228 -8.62 8.10 6.20
CA VAL A 228 -8.83 9.21 5.25
C VAL A 228 -10.25 9.75 5.23
N SER A 229 -11.21 9.08 5.87
CA SER A 229 -12.60 9.52 5.92
C SER A 229 -13.35 8.89 7.11
N HIS A 230 -14.49 9.46 7.46
CA HIS A 230 -15.41 8.85 8.42
C HIS A 230 -15.96 7.52 7.91
N PHE A 231 -16.15 7.37 6.59
CA PHE A 231 -16.53 6.10 5.99
C PHE A 231 -15.48 5.02 6.27
N THR A 232 -14.20 5.29 5.99
CA THR A 232 -13.09 4.37 6.27
C THR A 232 -12.98 4.07 7.77
N LYS A 233 -13.13 5.08 8.65
CA LYS A 233 -13.17 4.88 10.10
C LYS A 233 -14.26 3.89 10.50
N ASN A 234 -15.49 4.09 10.02
CA ASN A 234 -16.62 3.23 10.35
C ASN A 234 -16.40 1.79 9.84
N LEU A 235 -15.80 1.65 8.66
CA LEU A 235 -15.47 0.35 8.09
C LEU A 235 -14.40 -0.36 8.94
N VAL A 236 -13.33 0.33 9.34
CA VAL A 236 -12.26 -0.18 10.20
C VAL A 236 -12.82 -0.64 11.56
N MET A 237 -13.70 0.14 12.16
CA MET A 237 -14.36 -0.24 13.41
C MET A 237 -15.24 -1.48 13.24
N ARG A 238 -16.03 -1.53 12.15
CA ARG A 238 -16.99 -2.59 11.89
C ARG A 238 -16.33 -3.92 11.52
N VAL A 239 -15.36 -3.89 10.58
CA VAL A 239 -14.72 -5.09 10.01
C VAL A 239 -13.57 -5.57 10.86
N TYR A 240 -12.64 -4.67 11.20
CA TYR A 240 -11.39 -5.00 11.89
C TYR A 240 -11.48 -4.88 13.41
N LYS A 241 -12.62 -4.41 13.95
CA LYS A 241 -12.87 -4.27 15.39
C LYS A 241 -11.85 -3.38 16.12
N ILE A 242 -11.27 -2.41 15.43
CA ILE A 242 -10.35 -1.45 16.03
C ILE A 242 -11.17 -0.44 16.87
N PRO A 243 -10.78 -0.18 18.14
CA PRO A 243 -11.53 0.72 19.00
C PRO A 243 -11.49 2.17 18.51
N GLU A 244 -12.61 2.86 18.62
CA GLU A 244 -12.78 4.25 18.16
C GLU A 244 -11.74 5.21 18.75
N SER A 245 -11.41 5.03 20.04
CA SER A 245 -10.42 5.85 20.77
C SER A 245 -9.02 5.84 20.13
N LYS A 246 -8.73 4.84 19.31
CA LYS A 246 -7.45 4.68 18.61
C LYS A 246 -7.45 5.35 17.23
N ILE A 247 -8.61 5.72 16.70
CA ILE A 247 -8.78 6.16 15.31
C ILE A 247 -8.97 7.67 15.25
N SER A 248 -8.21 8.31 14.37
CA SER A 248 -8.38 9.70 13.98
C SER A 248 -8.74 9.79 12.49
N VAL A 249 -9.56 10.77 12.10
CA VAL A 249 -9.89 11.02 10.69
C VAL A 249 -9.10 12.23 10.21
N VAL A 250 -8.34 12.04 9.13
CA VAL A 250 -7.60 13.10 8.43
C VAL A 250 -7.86 12.95 6.95
N HIS A 251 -8.62 13.87 6.38
CA HIS A 251 -8.98 13.82 4.96
C HIS A 251 -7.77 14.09 4.06
N ASN A 252 -7.71 13.39 2.93
CA ASN A 252 -6.80 13.75 1.85
C ASN A 252 -7.20 15.10 1.26
N ALA A 253 -6.22 15.84 0.75
CA ALA A 253 -6.41 17.14 0.13
C ALA A 253 -5.59 17.27 -1.15
N LEU A 254 -5.93 18.27 -1.95
CA LEU A 254 -5.15 18.68 -3.13
C LEU A 254 -4.22 19.82 -2.77
N SER A 255 -3.05 19.87 -3.41
CA SER A 255 -2.20 21.06 -3.27
C SER A 255 -2.82 22.25 -4.01
N ARG A 256 -2.69 23.46 -3.45
CA ARG A 256 -3.19 24.68 -4.10
C ARG A 256 -2.53 24.94 -5.46
N ARG A 257 -1.30 24.45 -5.69
CA ARG A 257 -0.60 24.56 -6.97
C ARG A 257 -1.25 23.69 -8.04
N GLU A 258 -1.71 22.51 -7.68
CA GLU A 258 -2.43 21.59 -8.59
C GLU A 258 -3.85 22.11 -8.88
N ALA A 259 -4.50 22.70 -7.90
CA ALA A 259 -5.81 23.34 -8.07
C ALA A 259 -5.75 24.64 -8.91
N GLY A 260 -4.57 25.29 -9.02
CA GLY A 260 -4.38 26.55 -9.73
C GLY A 260 -4.27 26.44 -11.26
N HIS A 261 -4.08 25.27 -11.82
CA HIS A 261 -4.15 25.02 -13.26
C HIS A 261 -5.60 24.77 -13.71
N ILE A 262 -6.49 25.71 -13.41
CA ILE A 262 -7.78 25.75 -14.08
C ILE A 262 -7.50 26.18 -15.53
N TYR A 263 -7.63 25.24 -16.46
CA TYR A 263 -7.60 25.54 -17.89
C TYR A 263 -8.77 26.46 -18.21
N HIS A 264 -8.55 27.76 -18.15
CA HIS A 264 -9.47 28.74 -18.70
C HIS A 264 -9.49 28.55 -20.21
N ASN A 265 -10.64 28.10 -20.72
CA ASN A 265 -10.93 28.00 -22.16
C ASN A 265 -10.06 27.04 -22.97
N ALA A 266 -9.97 25.77 -22.58
CA ALA A 266 -9.75 24.73 -23.58
C ALA A 266 -10.93 24.84 -24.57
N ASP A 267 -10.62 25.15 -25.83
CA ASP A 267 -11.57 25.18 -26.91
C ASP A 267 -12.33 23.85 -26.93
N ARG A 268 -13.55 23.85 -26.39
CA ARG A 268 -14.35 22.63 -26.32
C ARG A 268 -14.88 22.41 -27.73
N GLY A 269 -14.06 21.80 -28.59
CA GLY A 269 -14.41 21.51 -29.98
C GLY A 269 -15.67 20.67 -30.19
N SER A 270 -16.36 20.31 -29.10
CA SER A 270 -17.65 19.64 -29.11
C SER A 270 -18.60 20.35 -28.15
N LYS A 271 -19.76 20.77 -28.66
CA LYS A 271 -20.88 21.27 -27.86
C LYS A 271 -21.58 20.16 -27.06
N ALA A 272 -21.22 18.89 -27.27
CA ALA A 272 -21.78 17.73 -26.57
C ALA A 272 -21.36 17.72 -25.10
N ARG A 273 -22.34 17.51 -24.22
CA ARG A 273 -22.09 17.28 -22.79
C ARG A 273 -21.32 15.98 -22.62
N GLN A 274 -20.24 16.03 -21.83
CA GLN A 274 -19.42 14.86 -21.56
C GLN A 274 -19.44 14.52 -20.08
N VAL A 275 -19.55 13.21 -19.78
CA VAL A 275 -19.40 12.65 -18.46
C VAL A 275 -18.20 11.72 -18.48
N LEU A 276 -17.22 11.98 -17.62
CA LEU A 276 -15.94 11.28 -17.60
C LEU A 276 -15.83 10.37 -16.37
N PHE A 277 -15.60 9.08 -16.59
CA PHE A 277 -15.02 8.18 -15.60
C PHE A 277 -13.49 8.16 -15.81
N MET A 278 -12.73 8.52 -14.78
CA MET A 278 -11.27 8.50 -14.84
C MET A 278 -10.72 7.68 -13.66
N GLY A 279 -9.97 6.62 -13.97
CA GLY A 279 -9.36 5.78 -12.94
C GLY A 279 -9.21 4.33 -13.38
N ARG A 280 -8.74 3.48 -12.45
CA ARG A 280 -8.68 2.04 -12.70
C ARG A 280 -10.08 1.46 -12.88
N VAL A 281 -10.23 0.63 -13.90
CA VAL A 281 -11.51 -0.05 -14.20
C VAL A 281 -11.56 -1.35 -13.40
N THR A 282 -11.83 -1.21 -12.08
CA THR A 282 -11.81 -2.29 -11.09
C THR A 282 -13.07 -2.23 -10.21
N PHE A 283 -13.38 -3.32 -9.51
CA PHE A 283 -14.53 -3.41 -8.60
C PHE A 283 -14.64 -2.21 -7.64
N GLN A 284 -13.54 -1.83 -6.98
CA GLN A 284 -13.49 -0.71 -6.04
C GLN A 284 -13.97 0.62 -6.64
N LYS A 285 -13.79 0.82 -7.95
CA LYS A 285 -14.13 2.06 -8.65
C LYS A 285 -15.56 2.05 -9.24
N GLY A 286 -16.23 0.92 -9.23
CA GLY A 286 -17.62 0.77 -9.66
C GLY A 286 -17.88 1.15 -11.12
N PRO A 287 -17.11 0.67 -12.09
CA PRO A 287 -17.32 1.02 -13.50
C PRO A 287 -18.66 0.49 -14.03
N ASP A 288 -19.20 -0.58 -13.47
CA ASP A 288 -20.52 -1.13 -13.75
C ASP A 288 -21.64 -0.16 -13.37
N TYR A 289 -21.54 0.51 -12.22
CA TYR A 289 -22.49 1.58 -11.84
C TYR A 289 -22.41 2.77 -12.80
N PHE A 290 -21.22 3.10 -13.31
CA PHE A 290 -21.06 4.16 -14.29
C PHE A 290 -21.76 3.81 -15.62
N VAL A 291 -21.61 2.58 -16.09
CA VAL A 291 -22.28 2.10 -17.31
C VAL A 291 -23.80 2.09 -17.15
N GLU A 292 -24.31 1.60 -16.02
CA GLU A 292 -25.74 1.60 -15.75
C GLU A 292 -26.31 3.04 -15.63
N ALA A 293 -25.60 3.94 -14.98
CA ALA A 293 -25.96 5.35 -14.94
C ALA A 293 -25.99 5.97 -16.35
N ALA A 294 -25.00 5.62 -17.21
CA ALA A 294 -24.96 6.06 -18.59
C ALA A 294 -26.20 5.59 -19.37
N ARG A 295 -26.59 4.33 -19.22
CA ARG A 295 -27.79 3.76 -19.84
C ARG A 295 -29.04 4.54 -19.45
N LEU A 296 -29.22 4.84 -18.16
CA LEU A 296 -30.38 5.59 -17.66
C LEU A 296 -30.42 7.03 -18.20
N VAL A 297 -29.27 7.70 -18.20
CA VAL A 297 -29.16 9.09 -18.68
C VAL A 297 -29.43 9.18 -20.20
N LEU A 298 -28.89 8.28 -21.00
CA LEU A 298 -29.03 8.28 -22.46
C LEU A 298 -30.48 8.06 -22.90
N ASN A 299 -31.30 7.41 -22.09
CA ASN A 299 -32.74 7.27 -22.37
C ASN A 299 -33.49 8.61 -22.35
N VAL A 300 -33.00 9.61 -21.62
CA VAL A 300 -33.65 10.93 -21.50
C VAL A 300 -32.82 12.06 -22.11
N MET A 301 -31.54 11.85 -22.32
CA MET A 301 -30.56 12.82 -22.84
C MET A 301 -29.60 12.15 -23.84
N PRO A 302 -30.03 11.85 -25.06
CA PRO A 302 -29.25 11.10 -26.06
C PRO A 302 -27.97 11.81 -26.53
N ASP A 303 -27.89 13.14 -26.36
CA ASP A 303 -26.73 13.94 -26.78
C ASP A 303 -25.58 13.95 -25.80
N VAL A 304 -25.70 13.23 -24.67
CA VAL A 304 -24.61 13.11 -23.69
C VAL A 304 -23.59 12.03 -24.15
N ARG A 305 -22.33 12.37 -24.07
CA ARG A 305 -21.23 11.43 -24.33
C ARG A 305 -20.63 10.95 -23.01
N PHE A 306 -20.56 9.63 -22.81
CA PHE A 306 -19.87 9.00 -21.70
C PHE A 306 -18.48 8.55 -22.15
N VAL A 307 -17.46 8.85 -21.35
CA VAL A 307 -16.06 8.55 -21.65
C VAL A 307 -15.46 7.79 -20.48
N VAL A 308 -14.82 6.66 -20.75
CA VAL A 308 -14.05 5.90 -19.77
C VAL A 308 -12.57 6.06 -20.09
N ALA A 309 -11.84 6.69 -19.18
CA ALA A 309 -10.38 6.87 -19.26
C ALA A 309 -9.69 6.04 -18.17
N GLY A 310 -9.15 4.90 -18.55
CA GLY A 310 -8.47 3.98 -17.64
C GLY A 310 -8.37 2.56 -18.17
N SER A 311 -7.72 1.72 -17.37
CA SER A 311 -7.58 0.28 -17.62
C SER A 311 -7.82 -0.50 -16.32
N GLY A 312 -8.09 -1.79 -16.45
CA GLY A 312 -8.32 -2.69 -15.32
C GLY A 312 -9.00 -3.97 -15.73
N ASP A 313 -9.13 -4.87 -14.79
CA ASP A 313 -9.65 -6.23 -14.98
C ASP A 313 -11.14 -6.27 -15.38
N MET A 314 -11.92 -5.23 -15.02
CA MET A 314 -13.32 -5.12 -15.41
C MET A 314 -13.54 -4.46 -16.78
N LEU A 315 -12.48 -3.97 -17.48
CA LEU A 315 -12.66 -3.27 -18.74
C LEU A 315 -13.38 -4.13 -19.79
N ARG A 316 -13.01 -5.40 -19.90
CA ARG A 316 -13.64 -6.31 -20.86
C ARG A 316 -15.13 -6.55 -20.57
N SER A 317 -15.50 -6.63 -19.28
CA SER A 317 -16.89 -6.91 -18.88
C SER A 317 -17.82 -5.72 -19.07
N ILE A 318 -17.28 -4.49 -19.04
CA ILE A 318 -18.10 -3.28 -19.23
C ILE A 318 -18.23 -2.85 -20.70
N VAL A 319 -17.38 -3.43 -21.59
CA VAL A 319 -17.40 -3.15 -23.04
C VAL A 319 -18.21 -4.21 -23.82
N ALA A 320 -18.40 -5.41 -23.24
CA ALA A 320 -19.21 -6.47 -23.79
C ALA A 320 -20.70 -6.20 -23.65
#